data_44b798f4c8a19cee6778f93a0e9b091e
#
_entry.id   44b798f4c8a19cee6778f93a0e9b091e
#
_cell.length_a   1.000
_cell.length_b   1.000
_cell.length_c   1.000
_cell.angle_alpha   90.00
_cell.angle_beta   90.00
_cell.angle_gamma   90.00
#
_symmetry.space_group_name_H-M   'P 1'
#
loop_
_entity.id
_entity.type
_entity.pdbx_description
1 polymer ?
#
loop_
_entity_poly.entity_id
_entity_poly.type
_entity_poly.pdbx_seq_one_letter_code
_entity_poly.pdbx_strand_id
1 'polypeptide(L)'
;MLKTKIYVTALLSFAFKIMFAQSVIQVSHFDKVIVSPHIEVTFIEGNEEKVIIENSTVSEDKINIKVNGKTLRIYLDDAKEVDKTETINENGNKVKRPVYTGTVVSATVIYKTLEELSVRGEETFVCKSVLKGEKFRLKIYGESEVYLNEVSLEELRTTIYGESNLVIKAGSVKEQKYIAYGESTVNSLAINNNTTKITVYGESNFQLNVSDEIKLTAYGEASVEYKGNPTITKGLHFGEIKINKID
;
A
#
# COMPACT_ATOMS: atom_id res chain seq x y z
N MET A 1 -24.32 -33.79 -66.25
CA MET A 1 -24.40 -32.59 -65.41
C MET A 1 -24.32 -33.01 -63.94
N LEU A 2 -23.16 -32.87 -63.34
CA LEU A 2 -22.88 -33.29 -61.95
C LEU A 2 -23.11 -32.05 -61.06
N LYS A 3 -24.09 -32.10 -60.12
CA LYS A 3 -24.34 -31.05 -59.14
C LYS A 3 -23.49 -31.31 -57.89
N THR A 4 -22.42 -30.53 -57.73
CA THR A 4 -21.57 -30.54 -56.55
C THR A 4 -22.28 -29.79 -55.42
N LYS A 5 -22.61 -30.45 -54.34
CA LYS A 5 -23.13 -29.84 -53.12
C LYS A 5 -21.95 -29.43 -52.26
N ILE A 6 -21.77 -28.11 -52.03
CA ILE A 6 -20.81 -27.56 -51.08
C ILE A 6 -21.46 -27.56 -49.71
N TYR A 7 -20.92 -28.34 -48.77
CA TYR A 7 -21.24 -28.26 -47.34
C TYR A 7 -20.35 -27.23 -46.69
N VAL A 8 -20.94 -26.10 -46.32
CA VAL A 8 -20.24 -25.07 -45.46
C VAL A 8 -20.38 -25.54 -44.03
N THR A 9 -19.31 -26.08 -43.45
CA THR A 9 -19.23 -26.42 -42.05
C THR A 9 -18.85 -25.15 -41.28
N ALA A 10 -19.80 -24.50 -40.60
CA ALA A 10 -19.56 -23.39 -39.71
C ALA A 10 -18.92 -23.93 -38.42
N LEU A 11 -17.63 -23.73 -38.24
CA LEU A 11 -16.91 -24.01 -36.99
C LEU A 11 -17.25 -22.94 -35.99
N LEU A 12 -18.19 -23.20 -35.09
CA LEU A 12 -18.51 -22.33 -33.95
C LEU A 12 -17.40 -22.51 -32.91
N SER A 13 -16.38 -21.63 -32.92
CA SER A 13 -15.37 -21.56 -31.88
C SER A 13 -16.00 -20.95 -30.63
N PHE A 14 -16.42 -21.79 -29.69
CA PHE A 14 -16.82 -21.41 -28.35
C PHE A 14 -15.57 -20.99 -27.59
N ALA A 15 -15.30 -19.68 -27.55
CA ALA A 15 -14.30 -19.13 -26.66
C ALA A 15 -14.83 -19.27 -25.22
N PHE A 16 -14.39 -20.31 -24.51
CA PHE A 16 -14.59 -20.44 -23.09
C PHE A 16 -13.81 -19.32 -22.43
N LYS A 17 -14.47 -18.20 -22.11
CA LYS A 17 -13.94 -17.25 -21.12
C LYS A 17 -14.01 -17.98 -19.79
N ILE A 18 -12.87 -18.38 -19.27
CA ILE A 18 -12.73 -18.79 -17.86
C ILE A 18 -13.01 -17.52 -17.06
N MET A 19 -14.24 -17.34 -16.62
CA MET A 19 -14.59 -16.36 -15.60
C MET A 19 -14.04 -16.93 -14.29
N PHE A 20 -12.90 -16.41 -13.82
CA PHE A 20 -12.56 -16.56 -12.43
C PHE A 20 -13.69 -15.91 -11.63
N ALA A 21 -14.41 -16.70 -10.86
CA ALA A 21 -15.45 -16.19 -10.00
C ALA A 21 -14.78 -15.34 -8.91
N GLN A 22 -14.95 -14.01 -8.99
CA GLN A 22 -14.53 -13.11 -7.92
C GLN A 22 -15.32 -13.48 -6.66
N SER A 23 -14.64 -13.78 -5.58
CA SER A 23 -15.25 -14.02 -4.28
C SER A 23 -15.53 -12.69 -3.59
N VAL A 24 -16.81 -12.38 -3.36
CA VAL A 24 -17.25 -11.13 -2.72
C VAL A 24 -17.67 -11.41 -1.29
N ILE A 25 -16.95 -10.86 -0.32
CA ILE A 25 -17.18 -11.02 1.11
C ILE A 25 -17.71 -9.72 1.70
N GLN A 26 -18.97 -9.73 2.11
CA GLN A 26 -19.58 -8.62 2.86
C GLN A 26 -18.99 -8.58 4.27
N VAL A 27 -18.63 -7.40 4.74
CA VAL A 27 -18.04 -7.20 6.06
C VAL A 27 -18.84 -6.17 6.86
N SER A 28 -18.77 -6.25 8.19
CA SER A 28 -19.32 -5.21 9.07
C SER A 28 -18.51 -3.91 8.94
N HIS A 29 -19.08 -2.80 9.43
CA HIS A 29 -18.45 -1.49 9.37
C HIS A 29 -17.05 -1.45 9.98
N PHE A 30 -16.12 -0.78 9.28
CA PHE A 30 -14.76 -0.53 9.72
C PHE A 30 -14.30 0.88 9.28
N ASP A 31 -13.36 1.45 10.02
CA ASP A 31 -12.64 2.68 9.67
C ASP A 31 -11.12 2.47 9.64
N LYS A 32 -10.64 1.26 9.97
CA LYS A 32 -9.24 0.85 9.97
C LYS A 32 -9.05 -0.42 9.18
N VAL A 33 -7.95 -0.49 8.45
CA VAL A 33 -7.56 -1.70 7.71
C VAL A 33 -6.13 -2.10 8.05
N ILE A 34 -5.95 -3.41 8.27
CA ILE A 34 -4.62 -4.03 8.40
C ILE A 34 -4.52 -5.11 7.33
N VAL A 35 -3.54 -4.98 6.45
CA VAL A 35 -3.21 -5.98 5.44
C VAL A 35 -1.88 -6.62 5.80
N SER A 36 -1.87 -7.93 5.83
CA SER A 36 -0.69 -8.77 6.12
C SER A 36 0.10 -9.10 4.85
N PRO A 37 1.33 -9.63 4.95
CA PRO A 37 2.16 -9.94 3.79
C PRO A 37 1.49 -10.87 2.75
N HIS A 38 1.98 -10.84 1.53
CA HIS A 38 1.55 -11.63 0.37
C HIS A 38 0.17 -11.27 -0.19
N ILE A 39 -0.40 -10.13 0.24
CA ILE A 39 -1.71 -9.66 -0.20
C ILE A 39 -1.60 -8.25 -0.76
N GLU A 40 -1.73 -8.12 -2.08
CA GLU A 40 -1.88 -6.83 -2.76
C GLU A 40 -3.31 -6.31 -2.62
N VAL A 41 -3.49 -5.01 -2.32
CA VAL A 41 -4.83 -4.45 -2.12
C VAL A 41 -5.02 -3.11 -2.82
N THR A 42 -6.15 -3.02 -3.53
CA THR A 42 -6.72 -1.76 -4.00
C THR A 42 -7.84 -1.30 -3.06
N PHE A 43 -7.80 -0.04 -2.61
CA PHE A 43 -8.82 0.57 -1.75
C PHE A 43 -9.68 1.54 -2.55
N ILE A 44 -11.01 1.41 -2.45
CA ILE A 44 -11.99 2.21 -3.18
C ILE A 44 -13.10 2.64 -2.22
N GLU A 45 -13.42 3.94 -2.19
CA GLU A 45 -14.60 4.46 -1.44
C GLU A 45 -15.88 3.98 -2.12
N GLY A 46 -16.86 3.55 -1.35
CA GLY A 46 -18.16 3.09 -1.85
C GLY A 46 -19.25 3.10 -0.79
N ASN A 47 -20.47 2.76 -1.20
CA ASN A 47 -21.64 2.79 -0.32
C ASN A 47 -21.82 1.52 0.51
N GLU A 48 -21.14 0.44 0.17
CA GLU A 48 -21.18 -0.85 0.87
C GLU A 48 -19.76 -1.27 1.25
N GLU A 49 -19.61 -1.90 2.39
CA GLU A 49 -18.31 -2.35 2.89
C GLU A 49 -18.13 -3.82 2.56
N LYS A 50 -17.14 -4.12 1.74
CA LYS A 50 -16.85 -5.48 1.28
C LYS A 50 -15.41 -5.66 0.85
N VAL A 51 -14.97 -6.90 0.82
CA VAL A 51 -13.70 -7.32 0.24
C VAL A 51 -13.99 -8.20 -0.97
N ILE A 52 -13.34 -7.91 -2.07
CA ILE A 52 -13.44 -8.69 -3.31
C ILE A 52 -12.08 -9.35 -3.52
N ILE A 53 -12.03 -10.67 -3.54
CA ILE A 53 -10.83 -11.40 -3.94
C ILE A 53 -10.81 -11.45 -5.47
N GLU A 54 -9.87 -10.75 -6.06
CA GLU A 54 -9.73 -10.66 -7.52
C GLU A 54 -8.98 -11.87 -8.07
N ASN A 55 -7.93 -12.28 -7.35
CA ASN A 55 -7.11 -13.43 -7.70
C ASN A 55 -6.49 -14.05 -6.45
N SER A 56 -6.29 -15.37 -6.47
CA SER A 56 -5.61 -16.10 -5.41
C SER A 56 -4.92 -17.34 -5.97
N THR A 57 -3.70 -17.58 -5.53
CA THR A 57 -2.95 -18.82 -5.80
C THR A 57 -3.06 -19.81 -4.64
N VAL A 58 -3.72 -19.42 -3.53
CA VAL A 58 -4.00 -20.28 -2.37
C VAL A 58 -5.49 -20.54 -2.25
N SER A 59 -5.85 -21.59 -1.53
CA SER A 59 -7.26 -21.92 -1.27
C SER A 59 -7.93 -20.89 -0.38
N GLU A 60 -9.23 -20.67 -0.55
CA GLU A 60 -10.00 -19.64 0.16
C GLU A 60 -9.99 -19.83 1.68
N ASP A 61 -9.92 -21.06 2.18
CA ASP A 61 -9.86 -21.39 3.60
C ASP A 61 -8.59 -20.86 4.30
N LYS A 62 -7.52 -20.54 3.54
CA LYS A 62 -6.31 -19.91 4.04
C LYS A 62 -6.40 -18.40 4.12
N ILE A 63 -7.40 -17.78 3.49
CA ILE A 63 -7.57 -16.33 3.45
C ILE A 63 -8.51 -15.91 4.58
N ASN A 64 -8.01 -15.11 5.50
CA ASN A 64 -8.79 -14.62 6.62
C ASN A 64 -9.17 -13.16 6.43
N ILE A 65 -10.48 -12.88 6.44
CA ILE A 65 -11.07 -11.55 6.36
C ILE A 65 -11.95 -11.37 7.58
N LYS A 66 -11.51 -10.57 8.55
CA LYS A 66 -12.18 -10.45 9.85
C LYS A 66 -12.26 -9.00 10.27
N VAL A 67 -13.43 -8.59 10.78
CA VAL A 67 -13.61 -7.29 11.43
C VAL A 67 -13.70 -7.48 12.94
N ASN A 68 -12.79 -6.84 13.67
CA ASN A 68 -12.79 -6.78 15.13
C ASN A 68 -12.95 -5.32 15.58
N GLY A 69 -14.06 -5.00 16.25
CA GLY A 69 -14.45 -3.63 16.50
C GLY A 69 -14.61 -2.88 15.18
N LYS A 70 -13.78 -1.88 14.93
CA LYS A 70 -13.75 -1.10 13.68
C LYS A 70 -12.52 -1.39 12.81
N THR A 71 -11.86 -2.49 13.02
CA THR A 71 -10.65 -2.85 12.27
C THR A 71 -10.90 -4.07 11.40
N LEU A 72 -10.87 -3.88 10.08
CA LEU A 72 -10.80 -4.94 9.10
C LEU A 72 -9.36 -5.45 9.03
N ARG A 73 -9.18 -6.76 9.17
CA ARG A 73 -7.90 -7.41 9.00
C ARG A 73 -7.98 -8.47 7.92
N ILE A 74 -7.05 -8.40 6.96
CA ILE A 74 -6.90 -9.36 5.86
C ILE A 74 -5.52 -10.01 6.03
N TYR A 75 -5.51 -11.34 6.17
CA TYR A 75 -4.27 -12.08 6.39
C TYR A 75 -4.37 -13.52 5.92
N LEU A 76 -3.23 -14.13 5.64
CA LEU A 76 -3.12 -15.55 5.33
C LEU A 76 -2.80 -16.35 6.61
N ASP A 77 -3.25 -17.59 6.65
CA ASP A 77 -2.72 -18.54 7.63
C ASP A 77 -1.20 -18.60 7.50
N ASP A 78 -0.50 -18.66 8.62
CA ASP A 78 0.97 -18.67 8.69
C ASP A 78 1.71 -17.39 8.25
N ALA A 79 1.00 -16.34 7.80
CA ALA A 79 1.57 -15.02 7.47
C ALA A 79 0.75 -13.84 8.04
N LYS A 80 0.33 -13.95 9.31
CA LYS A 80 -0.53 -12.92 9.92
C LYS A 80 0.22 -11.63 10.29
N GLU A 81 1.41 -11.74 10.84
CA GLU A 81 2.28 -10.60 11.22
C GLU A 81 3.58 -10.63 10.42
N VAL A 82 4.19 -11.79 10.37
CA VAL A 82 5.40 -12.15 9.63
C VAL A 82 5.21 -13.55 9.06
N ASP A 83 5.98 -13.86 8.03
CA ASP A 83 5.94 -15.17 7.40
C ASP A 83 6.52 -16.23 8.32
N LYS A 84 5.81 -17.35 8.42
CA LYS A 84 6.39 -18.56 8.99
C LYS A 84 7.25 -19.28 7.95
N THR A 85 8.17 -20.07 8.45
CA THR A 85 8.98 -20.97 7.63
C THR A 85 8.58 -22.42 7.86
N GLU A 86 8.55 -23.20 6.79
CA GLU A 86 8.45 -24.65 6.83
C GLU A 86 9.82 -25.30 6.59
N THR A 87 9.98 -26.51 7.11
CA THR A 87 11.21 -27.28 6.89
C THR A 87 10.94 -28.36 5.85
N ILE A 88 11.58 -28.22 4.72
CA ILE A 88 11.48 -29.20 3.60
C ILE A 88 12.77 -30.03 3.52
N ASN A 89 12.67 -31.25 2.97
CA ASN A 89 13.82 -32.11 2.74
C ASN A 89 14.24 -31.99 1.26
N GLU A 90 15.37 -31.36 0.99
CA GLU A 90 15.93 -31.27 -0.35
C GLU A 90 17.24 -32.07 -0.42
N ASN A 91 17.24 -33.11 -1.26
CA ASN A 91 18.42 -33.96 -1.47
C ASN A 91 19.03 -34.49 -0.16
N GLY A 92 18.19 -34.84 0.83
CA GLY A 92 18.62 -35.36 2.13
C GLY A 92 18.98 -34.25 3.15
N ASN A 93 18.93 -32.98 2.78
CA ASN A 93 19.19 -31.86 3.67
C ASN A 93 17.88 -31.19 4.11
N LYS A 94 17.78 -30.81 5.39
CA LYS A 94 16.66 -30.02 5.92
C LYS A 94 16.91 -28.53 5.61
N VAL A 95 16.06 -27.94 4.77
CA VAL A 95 16.11 -26.53 4.39
C VAL A 95 14.85 -25.83 4.91
N LYS A 96 14.99 -24.64 5.52
CA LYS A 96 13.87 -23.80 5.89
C LYS A 96 13.51 -22.88 4.74
N ARG A 97 12.23 -22.87 4.35
CA ARG A 97 11.68 -21.96 3.33
C ARG A 97 10.48 -21.20 3.87
N PRO A 98 10.21 -19.97 3.41
CA PRO A 98 8.96 -19.29 3.72
C PRO A 98 7.78 -20.09 3.17
N VAL A 99 6.64 -20.05 3.85
CA VAL A 99 5.40 -20.76 3.43
C VAL A 99 4.85 -20.15 2.15
N TYR A 100 4.98 -18.85 1.98
CA TYR A 100 4.57 -18.11 0.80
C TYR A 100 5.75 -17.38 0.16
N THR A 101 5.64 -17.08 -1.14
CA THR A 101 6.64 -16.31 -1.90
C THR A 101 5.92 -15.36 -2.85
N GLY A 102 6.30 -14.08 -2.83
CA GLY A 102 5.67 -13.03 -3.63
C GLY A 102 4.20 -12.82 -3.29
N THR A 103 3.47 -12.11 -4.12
CA THR A 103 2.04 -11.85 -3.95
C THR A 103 1.22 -13.09 -4.29
N VAL A 104 0.45 -13.60 -3.36
CA VAL A 104 -0.41 -14.79 -3.56
C VAL A 104 -1.89 -14.45 -3.61
N VAL A 105 -2.29 -13.26 -3.14
CA VAL A 105 -3.68 -12.77 -3.20
C VAL A 105 -3.69 -11.34 -3.71
N SER A 106 -4.60 -11.02 -4.65
CA SER A 106 -4.96 -9.67 -5.03
C SER A 106 -6.40 -9.41 -4.65
N ALA A 107 -6.66 -8.31 -3.93
CA ALA A 107 -7.98 -7.97 -3.43
C ALA A 107 -8.34 -6.51 -3.63
N THR A 108 -9.64 -6.24 -3.69
CA THR A 108 -10.21 -4.88 -3.63
C THR A 108 -11.01 -4.73 -2.33
N VAL A 109 -10.69 -3.71 -1.55
CA VAL A 109 -11.42 -3.32 -0.34
C VAL A 109 -12.31 -2.12 -0.65
N ILE A 110 -13.62 -2.29 -0.54
CA ILE A 110 -14.58 -1.19 -0.63
C ILE A 110 -14.88 -0.73 0.78
N TYR A 111 -14.69 0.58 1.05
CA TYR A 111 -14.88 1.20 2.36
C TYR A 111 -15.80 2.41 2.29
N LYS A 112 -16.50 2.73 3.38
CA LYS A 112 -17.27 3.99 3.51
C LYS A 112 -16.41 5.12 4.06
N THR A 113 -15.60 4.81 5.05
CA THR A 113 -14.69 5.74 5.71
C THR A 113 -13.38 5.01 5.99
N LEU A 114 -12.25 5.66 5.79
CA LEU A 114 -10.94 5.09 6.08
C LEU A 114 -10.09 6.12 6.84
N GLU A 115 -9.80 5.83 8.12
CA GLU A 115 -9.02 6.71 9.00
C GLU A 115 -7.60 6.18 9.27
N GLU A 116 -7.41 4.86 9.18
CA GLU A 116 -6.11 4.23 9.38
C GLU A 116 -5.89 3.06 8.42
N LEU A 117 -4.72 3.04 7.80
CA LEU A 117 -4.26 1.95 6.96
C LEU A 117 -2.90 1.45 7.46
N SER A 118 -2.79 0.15 7.70
CA SER A 118 -1.54 -0.52 8.03
C SER A 118 -1.29 -1.62 7.00
N VAL A 119 -0.21 -1.50 6.26
CA VAL A 119 0.18 -2.46 5.22
C VAL A 119 1.51 -3.10 5.55
N ARG A 120 1.66 -4.36 5.20
CA ARG A 120 2.84 -5.17 5.53
C ARG A 120 3.21 -6.05 4.35
N GLY A 121 4.52 -6.23 4.13
CA GLY A 121 5.07 -7.09 3.09
C GLY A 121 5.82 -6.30 2.03
N GLU A 122 5.86 -6.86 0.83
CA GLU A 122 6.59 -6.34 -0.32
C GLU A 122 5.63 -5.95 -1.47
N GLU A 123 4.33 -5.86 -1.16
CA GLU A 123 3.27 -5.73 -2.13
C GLU A 123 2.96 -4.26 -2.46
N THR A 124 2.22 -4.10 -3.57
CA THR A 124 1.68 -2.81 -4.00
C THR A 124 0.32 -2.55 -3.37
N PHE A 125 0.15 -1.35 -2.80
CA PHE A 125 -1.10 -0.88 -2.21
C PHE A 125 -1.55 0.42 -2.88
N VAL A 126 -2.79 0.47 -3.36
CA VAL A 126 -3.30 1.63 -4.10
C VAL A 126 -4.62 2.13 -3.50
N CYS A 127 -4.63 3.35 -2.98
CA CYS A 127 -5.87 4.06 -2.68
C CYS A 127 -6.34 4.80 -3.93
N LYS A 128 -7.37 4.27 -4.62
CA LYS A 128 -7.87 4.85 -5.87
C LYS A 128 -8.79 6.04 -5.66
N SER A 129 -9.56 6.03 -4.59
CA SER A 129 -10.48 7.13 -4.24
C SER A 129 -9.76 8.21 -3.43
N VAL A 130 -10.37 9.39 -3.36
CA VAL A 130 -9.87 10.50 -2.55
C VAL A 130 -9.92 10.12 -1.07
N LEU A 131 -8.77 10.15 -0.39
CA LEU A 131 -8.70 10.05 1.06
C LEU A 131 -8.99 11.42 1.67
N LYS A 132 -10.12 11.57 2.34
CA LYS A 132 -10.59 12.84 2.89
C LYS A 132 -10.93 12.73 4.37
N GLY A 133 -10.71 13.82 5.11
CA GLY A 133 -11.03 13.87 6.54
C GLY A 133 -10.09 14.78 7.33
N GLU A 134 -10.31 14.80 8.65
CA GLU A 134 -9.43 15.57 9.55
C GLU A 134 -8.06 14.91 9.70
N LYS A 135 -8.03 13.58 9.79
CA LYS A 135 -6.80 12.85 10.07
C LYS A 135 -6.77 11.48 9.39
N PHE A 136 -5.68 11.20 8.72
CA PHE A 136 -5.37 9.87 8.21
C PHE A 136 -4.04 9.36 8.76
N ARG A 137 -4.02 8.10 9.19
CA ARG A 137 -2.81 7.41 9.66
C ARG A 137 -2.43 6.31 8.70
N LEU A 138 -1.19 6.36 8.23
CA LEU A 138 -0.61 5.34 7.37
C LEU A 138 0.58 4.69 8.07
N LYS A 139 0.58 3.38 8.15
CA LYS A 139 1.70 2.58 8.66
C LYS A 139 2.14 1.60 7.59
N ILE A 140 3.41 1.61 7.24
CA ILE A 140 3.99 0.78 6.20
C ILE A 140 5.10 -0.05 6.84
N TYR A 141 5.06 -1.36 6.63
CA TYR A 141 6.06 -2.30 7.16
C TYR A 141 6.57 -3.20 6.04
N GLY A 142 7.90 -3.26 5.87
CA GLY A 142 8.55 -4.09 4.86
C GLY A 142 9.08 -3.28 3.69
N GLU A 143 8.93 -3.80 2.48
CA GLU A 143 9.45 -3.21 1.23
C GLU A 143 8.29 -2.83 0.29
N SER A 144 7.24 -2.24 0.85
CA SER A 144 5.99 -2.00 0.13
C SER A 144 6.01 -0.76 -0.77
N GLU A 145 5.25 -0.85 -1.86
CA GLU A 145 4.92 0.26 -2.75
C GLU A 145 3.52 0.80 -2.42
N VAL A 146 3.41 2.04 -1.95
CA VAL A 146 2.12 2.62 -1.57
C VAL A 146 1.79 3.85 -2.42
N TYR A 147 0.62 3.83 -3.05
CA TYR A 147 0.12 4.91 -3.90
C TYR A 147 -1.18 5.47 -3.35
N LEU A 148 -1.19 6.76 -2.99
CA LEU A 148 -2.39 7.51 -2.68
C LEU A 148 -2.71 8.39 -3.89
N ASN A 149 -3.80 8.09 -4.62
CA ASN A 149 -4.10 8.81 -5.86
C ASN A 149 -4.50 10.27 -5.59
N GLU A 150 -5.29 10.51 -4.56
CA GLU A 150 -5.68 11.85 -4.16
C GLU A 150 -5.95 11.94 -2.66
N VAL A 151 -5.57 13.05 -2.05
CA VAL A 151 -5.79 13.31 -0.62
C VAL A 151 -6.38 14.70 -0.39
N SER A 152 -7.28 14.81 0.60
CA SER A 152 -7.84 16.08 1.07
C SER A 152 -7.94 16.00 2.60
N LEU A 153 -6.86 16.33 3.30
CA LEU A 153 -6.68 16.06 4.72
C LEU A 153 -6.20 17.28 5.50
N GLU A 154 -6.64 17.42 6.74
CA GLU A 154 -6.02 18.35 7.67
C GLU A 154 -4.67 17.79 8.15
N GLU A 155 -4.60 16.52 8.54
CA GLU A 155 -3.40 15.88 9.03
C GLU A 155 -3.17 14.51 8.38
N LEU A 156 -1.97 14.31 7.81
CA LEU A 156 -1.46 12.99 7.39
C LEU A 156 -0.32 12.57 8.32
N ARG A 157 -0.48 11.45 9.00
CA ARG A 157 0.59 10.81 9.79
C ARG A 157 1.04 9.53 9.14
N THR A 158 2.28 9.49 8.73
CA THR A 158 2.89 8.29 8.12
C THR A 158 4.04 7.80 8.99
N THR A 159 4.05 6.50 9.26
CA THR A 159 5.19 5.80 9.87
C THR A 159 5.62 4.66 8.96
N ILE A 160 6.90 4.62 8.61
CA ILE A 160 7.46 3.63 7.70
C ILE A 160 8.54 2.84 8.44
N TYR A 161 8.47 1.52 8.34
CA TYR A 161 9.46 0.57 8.86
C TYR A 161 9.96 -0.32 7.73
N GLY A 162 11.19 -0.11 7.27
CA GLY A 162 11.82 -0.89 6.20
C GLY A 162 12.17 -0.02 4.97
N GLU A 163 12.16 -0.64 3.79
CA GLU A 163 12.61 -0.05 2.52
C GLU A 163 11.41 0.23 1.60
N SER A 164 10.54 1.15 2.00
CA SER A 164 9.26 1.35 1.30
C SER A 164 9.21 2.65 0.50
N ASN A 165 8.36 2.64 -0.52
CA ASN A 165 8.09 3.80 -1.37
C ASN A 165 6.65 4.29 -1.19
N LEU A 166 6.47 5.57 -0.84
CA LEU A 166 5.17 6.23 -0.75
C LEU A 166 5.06 7.34 -1.79
N VAL A 167 4.05 7.26 -2.65
CA VAL A 167 3.74 8.30 -3.64
C VAL A 167 2.34 8.85 -3.43
N ILE A 168 2.22 10.18 -3.26
CA ILE A 168 0.94 10.89 -3.19
C ILE A 168 0.79 11.72 -4.45
N LYS A 169 -0.21 11.39 -5.29
CA LYS A 169 -0.28 11.86 -6.69
C LYS A 169 -1.03 13.17 -6.88
N ALA A 170 -1.96 13.51 -5.98
CA ALA A 170 -2.77 14.73 -6.11
C ALA A 170 -3.39 15.14 -4.75
N GLY A 171 -3.84 16.40 -4.67
CA GLY A 171 -4.65 16.90 -3.57
C GLY A 171 -3.94 17.87 -2.65
N SER A 172 -4.33 17.89 -1.37
CA SER A 172 -3.77 18.79 -0.36
C SER A 172 -3.78 18.18 1.03
N VAL A 173 -2.79 18.57 1.84
CA VAL A 173 -2.71 18.23 3.27
C VAL A 173 -2.24 19.46 4.02
N LYS A 174 -2.89 19.86 5.11
CA LYS A 174 -2.36 21.00 5.89
C LYS A 174 -1.09 20.60 6.63
N GLU A 175 -1.10 19.52 7.37
CA GLU A 175 0.01 19.08 8.19
C GLU A 175 0.43 17.65 7.83
N GLN A 176 1.68 17.46 7.39
CA GLN A 176 2.28 16.14 7.18
C GLN A 176 3.26 15.81 8.31
N LYS A 177 3.18 14.57 8.81
CA LYS A 177 4.13 14.03 9.79
C LYS A 177 4.67 12.70 9.31
N TYR A 178 5.97 12.65 9.07
CA TYR A 178 6.68 11.45 8.66
C TYR A 178 7.63 10.97 9.75
N ILE A 179 7.57 9.68 10.06
CA ILE A 179 8.56 8.99 10.88
C ILE A 179 9.04 7.79 10.05
N ALA A 180 10.31 7.76 9.70
CA ALA A 180 10.90 6.70 8.89
C ALA A 180 11.97 5.95 9.69
N TYR A 181 11.86 4.62 9.71
CA TYR A 181 12.83 3.70 10.27
C TYR A 181 13.32 2.78 9.15
N GLY A 182 14.55 2.98 8.67
CA GLY A 182 15.14 2.25 7.53
C GLY A 182 15.38 3.14 6.32
N GLU A 183 15.30 2.55 5.13
CA GLU A 183 15.58 3.22 3.86
C GLU A 183 14.29 3.49 3.10
N SER A 184 13.74 4.69 3.22
CA SER A 184 12.42 4.97 2.66
C SER A 184 12.45 6.14 1.68
N THR A 185 11.57 6.08 0.68
CA THR A 185 11.35 7.18 -0.25
C THR A 185 9.90 7.67 -0.15
N VAL A 186 9.73 8.98 0.03
CA VAL A 186 8.43 9.63 0.05
C VAL A 186 8.37 10.71 -1.02
N ASN A 187 7.43 10.59 -1.94
CA ASN A 187 7.16 11.60 -2.96
C ASN A 187 5.75 12.18 -2.78
N SER A 188 5.69 13.44 -2.36
CA SER A 188 4.47 14.23 -2.26
C SER A 188 4.59 15.60 -2.95
N LEU A 189 5.41 15.69 -4.00
CA LEU A 189 5.58 16.93 -4.80
C LEU A 189 4.29 17.41 -5.47
N ALA A 190 3.42 16.47 -5.79
CA ALA A 190 2.19 16.75 -6.54
C ALA A 190 1.04 17.31 -5.67
N ILE A 191 1.24 17.43 -4.37
CA ILE A 191 0.20 17.95 -3.46
C ILE A 191 0.61 19.29 -2.84
N ASN A 192 -0.38 20.09 -2.46
CA ASN A 192 -0.16 21.30 -1.68
C ASN A 192 -0.11 20.95 -0.19
N ASN A 193 0.93 21.38 0.49
CA ASN A 193 1.11 21.14 1.92
C ASN A 193 1.58 22.42 2.62
N ASN A 194 1.03 22.70 3.82
CA ASN A 194 1.46 23.88 4.59
C ASN A 194 2.70 23.54 5.41
N THR A 195 2.63 22.52 6.25
CA THR A 195 3.74 22.20 7.14
C THR A 195 4.11 20.72 7.07
N THR A 196 5.39 20.41 7.08
CA THR A 196 5.88 19.03 7.12
C THR A 196 6.88 18.86 8.27
N LYS A 197 6.61 17.88 9.12
CA LYS A 197 7.54 17.41 10.16
C LYS A 197 8.07 16.04 9.79
N ILE A 198 9.40 15.93 9.77
CA ILE A 198 10.11 14.70 9.40
C ILE A 198 10.97 14.25 10.57
N THR A 199 10.93 12.97 10.90
CA THR A 199 11.86 12.32 11.81
C THR A 199 12.39 11.06 11.14
N VAL A 200 13.72 10.95 10.98
CA VAL A 200 14.38 9.83 10.30
C VAL A 200 15.26 9.09 11.29
N TYR A 201 15.16 7.75 11.25
CA TYR A 201 16.07 6.80 11.88
C TYR A 201 16.57 5.83 10.79
N GLY A 202 17.73 6.12 10.17
CA GLY A 202 18.26 5.39 9.03
C GLY A 202 18.52 6.33 7.83
N GLU A 203 18.20 5.88 6.62
CA GLU A 203 18.42 6.65 5.39
C GLU A 203 17.10 6.87 4.67
N SER A 204 16.70 8.12 4.44
CA SER A 204 15.41 8.37 3.78
C SER A 204 15.43 9.61 2.90
N ASN A 205 14.67 9.51 1.81
CA ASN A 205 14.55 10.55 0.79
C ASN A 205 13.13 11.10 0.75
N PHE A 206 13.00 12.42 0.76
CA PHE A 206 11.72 13.10 0.72
C PHE A 206 11.69 14.13 -0.42
N GLN A 207 10.62 14.07 -1.21
CA GLN A 207 10.29 15.03 -2.25
C GLN A 207 8.96 15.70 -1.89
N LEU A 208 8.97 16.99 -1.60
CA LEU A 208 7.87 17.70 -0.94
C LEU A 208 7.51 19.01 -1.64
N ASN A 209 6.25 19.44 -1.57
CA ASN A 209 5.82 20.78 -1.94
C ASN A 209 5.20 21.45 -0.71
N VAL A 210 5.91 22.41 -0.08
CA VAL A 210 5.58 22.96 1.23
C VAL A 210 5.59 24.48 1.20
N SER A 211 4.54 25.11 1.74
CA SER A 211 4.44 26.59 1.75
C SER A 211 5.06 27.24 2.99
N ASP A 212 4.87 26.68 4.19
CA ASP A 212 5.09 27.41 5.45
C ASP A 212 6.32 26.93 6.24
N GLU A 213 6.39 25.63 6.61
CA GLU A 213 7.50 25.10 7.42
C GLU A 213 7.87 23.65 7.06
N ILE A 214 9.18 23.39 7.00
CA ILE A 214 9.75 22.03 7.05
C ILE A 214 10.58 21.91 8.32
N LYS A 215 10.19 20.99 9.22
CA LYS A 215 10.97 20.65 10.42
C LYS A 215 11.56 19.26 10.28
N LEU A 216 12.91 19.18 10.32
CA LEU A 216 13.63 17.91 10.12
C LEU A 216 14.45 17.54 11.35
N THR A 217 14.28 16.32 11.83
CA THR A 217 15.10 15.66 12.85
C THR A 217 15.64 14.37 12.24
N ALA A 218 16.94 14.09 12.31
CA ALA A 218 17.52 12.91 11.69
C ALA A 218 18.55 12.23 12.62
N TYR A 219 18.43 10.91 12.71
CA TYR A 219 19.40 10.01 13.32
C TYR A 219 19.86 9.04 12.23
N GLY A 220 20.75 9.53 11.33
CA GLY A 220 21.20 8.89 10.09
C GLY A 220 21.25 9.88 8.93
N GLU A 221 20.93 9.43 7.71
CA GLU A 221 21.01 10.27 6.52
C GLU A 221 19.60 10.66 6.04
N ALA A 222 19.39 11.97 5.81
CA ALA A 222 18.14 12.47 5.29
C ALA A 222 18.37 13.40 4.11
N SER A 223 17.72 13.10 2.98
CA SER A 223 17.69 13.98 1.81
C SER A 223 16.29 14.53 1.62
N VAL A 224 16.16 15.84 1.53
CA VAL A 224 14.89 16.54 1.31
C VAL A 224 15.02 17.45 0.09
N GLU A 225 14.30 17.13 -0.96
CA GLU A 225 14.08 17.99 -2.12
C GLU A 225 12.71 18.64 -1.98
N TYR A 226 12.63 19.97 -2.12
CA TYR A 226 11.36 20.64 -1.88
C TYR A 226 11.06 21.76 -2.88
N LYS A 227 9.76 21.98 -3.12
CA LYS A 227 9.17 23.15 -3.78
C LYS A 227 8.53 24.07 -2.74
N GLY A 228 8.28 25.32 -3.15
CA GLY A 228 7.70 26.35 -2.28
C GLY A 228 8.74 27.23 -1.61
N ASN A 229 8.33 27.96 -0.56
CA ASN A 229 9.19 28.85 0.20
C ASN A 229 9.05 28.66 1.72
N PRO A 230 9.15 27.44 2.24
CA PRO A 230 8.99 27.19 3.66
C PRO A 230 10.16 27.71 4.47
N THR A 231 9.92 27.99 5.75
CA THR A 231 10.95 28.11 6.76
C THR A 231 11.53 26.72 7.05
N ILE A 232 12.86 26.59 7.01
CA ILE A 232 13.53 25.32 7.30
C ILE A 232 14.04 25.33 8.73
N THR A 233 13.50 24.43 9.55
CA THR A 233 13.91 24.23 10.95
C THR A 233 14.63 22.89 11.08
N LYS A 234 15.94 22.93 11.31
CA LYS A 234 16.73 21.73 11.63
C LYS A 234 16.68 21.48 13.13
N GLY A 235 16.12 20.36 13.53
CA GLY A 235 16.15 19.88 14.90
C GLY A 235 17.47 19.17 15.24
N LEU A 236 17.45 18.36 16.29
CA LEU A 236 18.59 17.52 16.64
C LEU A 236 18.89 16.54 15.49
N HIS A 237 20.15 16.42 15.10
CA HIS A 237 20.55 15.48 14.07
C HIS A 237 21.93 14.89 14.35
N PHE A 238 22.07 13.61 13.97
CA PHE A 238 23.31 12.85 13.96
C PHE A 238 23.40 12.16 12.61
N GLY A 239 24.41 12.51 11.80
CA GLY A 239 24.57 12.07 10.42
C GLY A 239 24.38 13.20 9.41
N GLU A 240 24.17 12.86 8.14
CA GLU A 240 24.13 13.84 7.06
C GLU A 240 22.69 14.29 6.75
N ILE A 241 22.49 15.61 6.63
CA ILE A 241 21.24 16.20 6.18
C ILE A 241 21.50 17.03 4.92
N LYS A 242 20.86 16.62 3.81
CA LYS A 242 20.82 17.37 2.55
C LYS A 242 19.43 17.98 2.36
N ILE A 243 19.34 19.29 2.18
CA ILE A 243 18.06 19.97 1.94
C ILE A 243 18.24 20.88 0.73
N ASN A 244 17.57 20.57 -0.36
CA ASN A 244 17.70 21.23 -1.64
C ASN A 244 16.36 21.76 -2.14
N LYS A 245 16.30 23.05 -2.49
CA LYS A 245 15.14 23.56 -3.21
C LYS A 245 15.23 23.15 -4.67
N ILE A 246 14.13 22.70 -5.21
CA ILE A 246 13.95 22.39 -6.63
C ILE A 246 12.89 23.30 -7.25
N ASP A 247 12.92 23.48 -8.57
CA ASP A 247 12.01 24.37 -9.33
C ASP A 247 10.61 23.71 -9.57
#